data_a4936410b71e798d0979a93910a1cac6
#
_entry.id   a4936410b71e798d0979a93910a1cac6
#
_cell.length_a   1.000
_cell.length_b   1.000
_cell.length_c   1.000
_cell.angle_alpha   90.00
_cell.angle_beta   90.00
_cell.angle_gamma   90.00
#
_symmetry.space_group_name_H-M   'P 1'
#
loop_
_entity.id
_entity.type
_entity.pdbx_description
1 polymer ?
#
loop_
_entity_poly.entity_id
_entity_poly.type
_entity_poly.pdbx_seq_one_letter_code
_entity_poly.pdbx_strand_id
1 'polypeptide(L)' 'MSSHNDSFAASGSSPTPDFFCENHGSIFLLRPISPAAFAWIEEHLPPDRVTFGNAVAVDHRCIWAIIVGIQDDGLVVTRG' A
#
# COMPACT_ATOMS: atom_id res chain seq x y z
N MET A 1 12.48 5.20 -28.61
CA MET A 1 12.79 5.22 -28.17
C MET A 1 12.76 5.23 -27.85
N SER A 2 12.50 5.18 -27.78
CA SER A 2 12.63 5.09 -27.20
C SER A 2 12.39 5.07 -26.70
N SER A 3 12.15 4.96 -26.66
CA SER A 3 12.17 4.90 -25.94
C SER A 3 11.82 5.10 -25.44
N HIS A 4 11.41 5.11 -25.30
CA HIS A 4 11.41 5.26 -24.49
C HIS A 4 10.97 5.36 -24.14
N ASN A 5 10.61 5.25 -24.14
CA ASN A 5 10.58 5.30 -23.48
C ASN A 5 10.23 5.37 -23.12
N ASP A 6 9.99 5.29 -23.22
CA ASP A 6 10.07 5.28 -22.62
C ASP A 6 9.80 5.40 -22.17
N SER A 7 9.60 5.28 -22.28
CA SER A 7 9.73 5.28 -21.59
C SER A 7 9.47 5.57 -21.17
N PHE A 8 9.05 5.55 -21.04
CA PHE A 8 9.19 5.76 -20.34
C PHE A 8 9.13 5.89 -19.86
N ALA A 9 9.04 5.80 -19.98
CA ALA A 9 9.28 5.86 -19.30
C ALA A 9 9.46 5.94 -18.81
N ALA A 10 9.45 5.84 -18.92
CA ALA A 10 9.79 5.97 -18.31
C ALA A 10 10.08 6.11 -17.85
N SER A 11 10.32 5.94 -18.05
CA SER A 11 10.59 6.21 -17.38
C SER A 11 10.58 6.51 -16.55
N GLY A 12 11.17 6.28 -17.06
CA GLY A 12 11.52 6.73 -15.79
C GLY A 12 10.45 6.89 -14.75
N SER A 13 9.35 6.82 -15.06
CA SER A 13 8.32 7.00 -14.08
C SER A 13 8.21 5.76 -13.21
N SER A 14 8.25 5.99 -11.89
CA SER A 14 7.94 4.94 -10.94
C SER A 14 6.47 4.60 -11.06
N PRO A 15 6.09 3.32 -10.94
CA PRO A 15 4.68 2.98 -10.87
C PRO A 15 4.06 3.61 -9.62
N THR A 16 2.79 3.97 -9.72
CA THR A 16 2.05 4.45 -8.56
C THR A 16 2.00 3.34 -7.52
N PRO A 17 2.32 3.63 -6.25
CA PRO A 17 2.21 2.60 -5.22
C PRO A 17 0.76 2.21 -4.99
N ASP A 18 0.56 0.98 -4.54
CA ASP A 18 -0.78 0.49 -4.20
C ASP A 18 -1.21 0.96 -2.82
N PHE A 19 -0.24 1.10 -1.92
CA PHE A 19 -0.48 1.54 -0.54
C PHE A 19 0.54 2.57 -0.13
N PHE A 20 0.12 3.46 0.75
CA PHE A 20 1.01 4.38 1.46
C PHE A 20 0.86 4.11 2.96
N CYS A 21 1.97 3.84 3.64
CA CYS A 21 1.97 3.51 5.06
C CYS A 21 2.60 4.65 5.85
N GLU A 22 1.82 5.22 6.78
CA GLU A 22 2.28 6.33 7.61
C GLU A 22 2.55 5.85 9.03
N ASN A 23 3.72 6.19 9.55
CA ASN A 23 4.13 5.82 10.90
C ASN A 23 3.67 6.90 11.89
N HIS A 24 2.81 6.52 12.83
CA HIS A 24 2.32 7.39 13.89
C HIS A 24 2.70 6.87 15.28
N GLY A 25 3.86 6.22 15.37
CA GLY A 25 4.35 5.67 16.62
C GLY A 25 3.82 4.27 16.87
N SER A 26 2.89 4.12 17.81
CA SER A 26 2.32 2.82 18.12
C SER A 26 1.28 2.35 17.11
N ILE A 27 0.81 3.25 16.25
CA ILE A 27 -0.19 2.95 15.22
C ILE A 27 0.37 3.37 13.88
N PHE A 28 0.15 2.53 12.86
CA PHE A 28 0.42 2.86 11.47
C PHE A 28 -0.89 3.04 10.73
N LEU A 29 -0.92 4.01 9.83
CA LEU A 29 -2.07 4.20 8.94
C LEU A 29 -1.72 3.63 7.57
N LEU A 30 -2.44 2.58 7.18
CA LEU A 30 -2.26 1.92 5.89
C LEU A 30 -3.31 2.46 4.94
N ARG A 31 -2.85 3.28 3.98
CA ARG A 31 -3.75 3.99 3.07
C ARG A 31 -3.73 3.33 1.70
N PRO A 32 -4.87 2.76 1.26
CA PRO A 32 -4.94 2.19 -0.08
C PRO A 32 -5.02 3.29 -1.12
N ILE A 33 -4.38 3.07 -2.27
CA ILE A 33 -4.34 4.04 -3.36
C ILE A 33 -4.96 3.44 -4.62
N SER A 34 -4.59 2.20 -4.97
CA SER A 34 -5.09 1.56 -6.19
C SER A 34 -6.36 0.75 -5.92
N PRO A 35 -7.15 0.45 -6.97
CA PRO A 35 -8.29 -0.45 -6.79
C PRO A 35 -7.88 -1.82 -6.25
N ALA A 36 -6.72 -2.33 -6.65
CA ALA A 36 -6.22 -3.61 -6.14
C ALA A 36 -5.96 -3.54 -4.65
N ALA A 37 -5.51 -2.38 -4.15
CA ALA A 37 -5.28 -2.19 -2.71
C ALA A 37 -6.58 -2.23 -1.91
N PHE A 38 -7.63 -1.58 -2.42
CA PHE A 38 -8.94 -1.64 -1.76
C PHE A 38 -9.47 -3.08 -1.72
N ALA A 39 -9.32 -3.81 -2.81
CA ALA A 39 -9.74 -5.21 -2.86
C ALA A 39 -8.94 -6.06 -1.87
N TRP A 40 -7.64 -5.82 -1.78
CA TRP A 40 -6.77 -6.56 -0.86
C TRP A 40 -7.24 -6.40 0.58
N ILE A 41 -7.57 -5.16 0.98
CA ILE A 41 -8.06 -4.88 2.33
C ILE A 41 -9.35 -5.64 2.60
N GLU A 42 -10.29 -5.62 1.66
CA GLU A 42 -11.57 -6.32 1.82
C GLU A 42 -11.39 -7.82 1.97
N GLU A 43 -10.39 -8.39 1.29
CA GLU A 43 -10.16 -9.83 1.31
C GLU A 43 -9.38 -10.31 2.54
N HIS A 44 -8.47 -9.48 3.06
CA HIS A 44 -7.49 -9.94 4.06
C HIS A 44 -7.68 -9.35 5.43
N LEU A 45 -8.32 -8.19 5.54
CA LEU A 45 -8.49 -7.55 6.85
C LEU A 45 -9.92 -7.69 7.34
N PRO A 46 -10.13 -7.76 8.67
CA PRO A 46 -11.48 -7.98 9.20
C PRO A 46 -12.40 -6.80 8.92
N PRO A 47 -13.71 -7.03 8.81
CA PRO A 47 -14.66 -5.97 8.51
C PRO A 47 -14.81 -4.94 9.64
N ASP A 48 -14.46 -5.32 10.88
CA ASP A 48 -14.53 -4.42 12.03
C ASP A 48 -13.25 -3.63 12.27
N ARG A 49 -12.39 -3.57 11.26
CA ARG A 49 -11.13 -2.82 11.34
C ARG A 49 -11.40 -1.34 11.59
N VAL A 50 -10.47 -0.71 12.31
CA VAL A 50 -10.56 0.72 12.59
C VAL A 50 -10.03 1.49 11.40
N THR A 51 -10.79 2.48 10.93
CA THR A 51 -10.40 3.28 9.78
C THR A 51 -10.44 4.77 10.09
N PHE A 52 -9.58 5.51 9.40
CA PHE A 52 -9.57 6.97 9.39
C PHE A 52 -9.63 7.39 7.92
N GLY A 53 -10.81 7.78 7.48
CA GLY A 53 -11.05 7.97 6.06
C GLY A 53 -10.85 6.64 5.34
N ASN A 54 -9.96 6.61 4.34
CA ASN A 54 -9.64 5.39 3.61
C ASN A 54 -8.52 4.59 4.26
N ALA A 55 -7.83 5.15 5.25
CA ALA A 55 -6.69 4.48 5.87
C ALA A 55 -7.17 3.52 6.96
N VAL A 56 -6.48 2.39 7.06
CA VAL A 56 -6.72 1.41 8.12
C VAL A 56 -5.69 1.61 9.21
N ALA A 57 -6.15 1.72 10.46
CA ALA A 57 -5.25 1.82 11.62
C ALA A 57 -4.75 0.43 11.97
N VAL A 58 -3.43 0.26 12.01
CA VAL A 58 -2.79 -1.02 12.29
C VAL A 58 -1.81 -0.85 13.43
N ASP A 59 -1.89 -1.75 14.41
CA ASP A 59 -0.95 -1.78 15.53
C ASP A 59 0.47 -2.01 15.00
N HIS A 60 1.45 -1.32 15.61
CA HIS A 60 2.84 -1.42 15.18
C HIS A 60 3.38 -2.85 15.24
N ARG A 61 2.78 -3.70 16.06
CA ARG A 61 3.20 -5.10 16.17
C ARG A 61 2.70 -5.96 15.03
N CYS A 62 1.68 -5.49 14.31
CA CYS A 62 1.05 -6.25 13.22
C CYS A 62 1.42 -5.74 11.83
N ILE A 63 1.93 -4.51 11.74
CA ILE A 63 2.10 -3.85 10.43
C ILE A 63 3.04 -4.59 9.50
N TRP A 64 4.12 -5.17 10.04
CA TRP A 64 5.10 -5.84 9.20
C TRP A 64 4.57 -7.10 8.54
N ALA A 65 3.76 -7.88 9.29
CA ALA A 65 3.13 -9.06 8.72
C ALA A 65 2.17 -8.68 7.59
N ILE A 66 1.46 -7.57 7.76
CA ILE A 66 0.53 -7.07 6.75
C ILE A 66 1.31 -6.61 5.51
N ILE A 67 2.38 -5.85 5.69
CA ILE A 67 3.20 -5.37 4.58
C ILE A 67 3.78 -6.55 3.79
N VAL A 68 4.29 -7.56 4.50
CA VAL A 68 4.83 -8.75 3.84
C VAL A 68 3.75 -9.45 3.02
N GLY A 69 2.54 -9.58 3.56
CA GLY A 69 1.42 -10.18 2.84
C GLY A 69 1.06 -9.40 1.59
N ILE A 70 1.05 -8.07 1.67
CA ILE A 70 0.78 -7.21 0.53
C ILE A 70 1.83 -7.42 -0.57
N GLN A 71 3.10 -7.43 -0.18
CA GLN A 71 4.20 -7.59 -1.12
C GLN A 71 4.21 -8.98 -1.76
N ASP A 72 3.86 -10.00 -0.97
CA ASP A 72 3.75 -11.37 -1.49
C ASP A 72 2.67 -11.48 -2.56
N ASP A 73 1.66 -10.64 -2.50
CA ASP A 73 0.61 -10.61 -3.51
C ASP A 73 0.94 -9.68 -4.68
N GLY A 74 2.17 -9.19 -4.74
CA GLY A 74 2.66 -8.40 -5.87
C GLY A 74 2.30 -6.94 -5.82
N LEU A 75 1.81 -6.43 -4.67
CA LEU A 75 1.44 -5.03 -4.53
C LEU A 75 2.58 -4.23 -3.91
N VAL A 76 2.57 -2.93 -4.14
CA VAL A 76 3.65 -2.04 -3.73
C VAL A 76 3.21 -1.19 -2.55
N VAL A 77 4.03 -1.17 -1.50
CA VAL A 77 3.81 -0.32 -0.32
C VAL A 77 4.92 0.71 -0.24
N THR A 78 4.54 1.98 -0.19
CA THR A 78 5.47 3.09 0.05
C THR A 78 5.29 3.53 1.50
N ARG A 79 6.40 3.78 2.18
CA ARG A 79 6.37 4.21 3.57
C ARG A 79 6.82 5.67 3.65
N GLY A 80 6.13 6.40 4.45
CA GLY A 80 6.44 7.79 4.73
C GLY A 80 6.75 8.07 6.18
#